data_3f3eb180c434bbc6f68c8d5db5a5ce96
#
_entry.id   3f3eb180c434bbc6f68c8d5db5a5ce96
#
_cell.length_a   1.000
_cell.length_b   1.000
_cell.length_c   1.000
_cell.angle_alpha   90.00
_cell.angle_beta   90.00
_cell.angle_gamma   90.00
#
_symmetry.space_group_name_H-M   'P 1'
#
loop_
_entity.id
_entity.type
_entity.pdbx_description
1 polymer ?
#
loop_
_entity_poly.entity_id
_entity_poly.type
_entity_poly.pdbx_seq_one_letter_code
_entity_poly.pdbx_strand_id
1 'polypeptide(L)'
;MQIADLKEKNILLLSGGWSAEREISIKSGKAVESAFIKNQLTFTHLDLRKPEGANDISEDFDIAFIALHGRGGEDGFIQEILESKRISYTGSNSLACKTSLNKIEAKKIWRDLF
;
A
#
# COMPACT_ATOMS: atom_id res chain seq x y z
N MET A 1 -1.78 13.11 -8.49
CA MET A 1 -2.97 12.47 -7.89
C MET A 1 -3.30 13.15 -6.59
N GLN A 2 -4.56 13.42 -6.36
CA GLN A 2 -5.03 14.03 -5.12
C GLN A 2 -6.01 13.08 -4.43
N ILE A 3 -6.33 13.37 -3.16
CA ILE A 3 -7.26 12.53 -2.41
C ILE A 3 -8.60 12.38 -3.12
N ALA A 4 -9.09 13.44 -3.74
CA ALA A 4 -10.34 13.39 -4.48
C ALA A 4 -10.32 12.35 -5.61
N ASP A 5 -9.17 12.12 -6.21
CA ASP A 5 -9.02 11.13 -7.27
C ASP A 5 -9.13 9.71 -6.73
N LEU A 6 -8.77 9.50 -5.47
CA LEU A 6 -8.82 8.19 -4.83
C LEU A 6 -10.26 7.73 -4.57
N LYS A 7 -11.21 8.65 -4.51
CA LYS A 7 -12.61 8.28 -4.24
C LYS A 7 -13.23 7.45 -5.34
N GLU A 8 -12.68 7.52 -6.54
CA GLU A 8 -13.15 6.76 -7.70
C GLU A 8 -12.29 5.52 -7.95
N LYS A 9 -11.30 5.28 -7.10
CA LYS A 9 -10.36 4.19 -7.28
C LYS A 9 -10.71 3.00 -6.41
N ASN A 10 -10.34 1.82 -6.89
CA ASN A 10 -10.42 0.60 -6.12
C ASN A 10 -9.08 0.45 -5.39
N ILE A 11 -9.08 0.68 -4.08
CA ILE A 11 -7.86 0.79 -3.28
C ILE A 11 -7.61 -0.50 -2.50
N LEU A 12 -6.36 -0.95 -2.53
CA LEU A 12 -5.89 -2.05 -1.71
C LEU A 12 -4.95 -1.50 -0.64
N LEU A 13 -5.20 -1.85 0.62
CA LEU A 13 -4.30 -1.53 1.72
C LEU A 13 -3.64 -2.81 2.19
N LEU A 14 -2.32 -2.85 2.14
CA LEU A 14 -1.52 -4.01 2.56
C LEU A 14 -0.82 -3.73 3.87
N SER A 15 -1.00 -4.62 4.84
CA SER A 15 -0.32 -4.51 6.14
C SER A 15 0.03 -5.90 6.65
N GLY A 16 0.67 -5.96 7.81
CA GLY A 16 1.04 -7.21 8.46
C GLY A 16 2.42 -7.67 8.02
N GLY A 17 2.45 -8.60 7.08
CA GLY A 17 3.70 -9.18 6.62
C GLY A 17 4.13 -10.36 7.47
N TRP A 18 5.29 -10.90 7.13
CA TRP A 18 5.85 -12.08 7.80
C TRP A 18 7.22 -11.80 8.43
N SER A 19 7.61 -10.53 8.51
CA SER A 19 8.87 -10.14 9.13
C SER A 19 8.68 -9.91 10.63
N ALA A 20 9.81 -9.68 11.32
CA ALA A 20 9.79 -9.32 12.73
C ALA A 20 9.09 -7.98 12.98
N GLU A 21 8.86 -7.20 11.94
CA GLU A 21 8.21 -5.89 12.04
C GLU A 21 6.70 -5.95 11.78
N ARG A 22 6.13 -7.15 11.82
CA ARG A 22 4.70 -7.35 11.58
C ARG A 22 3.82 -6.48 12.49
N GLU A 23 4.13 -6.38 13.77
CA GLU A 23 3.32 -5.58 14.69
C GLU A 23 3.32 -4.11 14.34
N ILE A 24 4.48 -3.60 13.92
CA ILE A 24 4.60 -2.21 13.47
C ILE A 24 3.77 -2.00 12.21
N SER A 25 3.81 -2.96 11.30
CA SER A 25 3.04 -2.90 10.07
C SER A 25 1.54 -2.89 10.35
N ILE A 26 1.08 -3.70 11.30
CA ILE A 26 -0.34 -3.72 11.67
C ILE A 26 -0.77 -2.36 12.22
N LYS A 27 0.06 -1.74 13.06
CA LYS A 27 -0.25 -0.40 13.58
C LYS A 27 -0.29 0.64 12.46
N SER A 28 0.65 0.58 11.55
CA SER A 28 0.68 1.48 10.39
C SER A 28 -0.57 1.28 9.53
N GLY A 29 -0.94 0.03 9.32
CA GLY A 29 -2.14 -0.30 8.54
C GLY A 29 -3.41 0.27 9.17
N LYS A 30 -3.53 0.18 10.49
CA LYS A 30 -4.68 0.75 11.19
C LYS A 30 -4.72 2.27 11.08
N ALA A 31 -3.57 2.92 11.12
CA ALA A 31 -3.50 4.37 10.96
C ALA A 31 -3.94 4.79 9.56
N VAL A 32 -3.48 4.08 8.54
CA VAL A 32 -3.88 4.34 7.16
C VAL A 32 -5.36 4.08 6.96
N GLU A 33 -5.85 2.97 7.53
CA GLU A 33 -7.27 2.63 7.47
C GLU A 33 -8.14 3.74 8.05
N SER A 34 -7.75 4.26 9.22
CA SER A 34 -8.47 5.38 9.85
C SER A 34 -8.49 6.61 8.96
N ALA A 35 -7.37 6.91 8.31
CA ALA A 35 -7.28 8.04 7.39
C ALA A 35 -8.18 7.84 6.18
N PHE A 36 -8.24 6.61 5.65
CA PHE A 36 -9.12 6.29 4.52
C PHE A 36 -10.58 6.48 4.91
N ILE A 37 -10.98 5.98 6.08
CA ILE A 37 -12.35 6.12 6.56
C ILE A 37 -12.70 7.59 6.74
N LYS A 38 -11.80 8.36 7.36
CA LYS A 38 -11.99 9.79 7.58
C LYS A 38 -12.18 10.54 6.26
N ASN A 39 -11.50 10.13 5.21
CA ASN A 39 -11.59 10.74 3.89
C ASN A 39 -12.65 10.09 2.99
N GLN A 40 -13.46 9.19 3.54
CA GLN A 40 -14.56 8.54 2.83
C GLN A 40 -14.11 7.76 1.59
N LEU A 41 -12.96 7.12 1.69
CA LEU A 41 -12.42 6.30 0.60
C LEU A 41 -12.92 4.87 0.71
N THR A 42 -13.14 4.22 -0.43
CA THR A 42 -13.48 2.80 -0.50
C THR A 42 -12.19 2.01 -0.66
N PHE A 43 -12.00 1.02 0.19
CA PHE A 43 -10.76 0.24 0.17
C PHE A 43 -10.97 -1.17 0.68
N THR A 44 -10.03 -2.06 0.35
CA THR A 44 -9.94 -3.39 0.91
C THR A 44 -8.64 -3.48 1.71
N HIS A 45 -8.73 -3.88 2.97
CA HIS A 45 -7.55 -4.04 3.83
C HIS A 45 -7.17 -5.51 3.89
N LEU A 46 -5.99 -5.84 3.39
CA LEU A 46 -5.47 -7.19 3.38
C LEU A 46 -4.29 -7.32 4.33
N ASP A 47 -4.42 -8.24 5.30
CA ASP A 47 -3.32 -8.62 6.18
C ASP A 47 -2.53 -9.73 5.49
N LEU A 48 -1.36 -9.40 5.01
CA LEU A 48 -0.53 -10.32 4.25
C LEU A 48 0.34 -11.11 5.21
N ARG A 49 -0.09 -12.31 5.57
CA ARG A 49 0.59 -13.14 6.57
C ARG A 49 1.72 -13.97 6.01
N LYS A 50 1.63 -14.32 4.73
CA LYS A 50 2.59 -15.19 4.04
C LYS A 50 2.91 -14.61 2.68
N PRO A 51 4.14 -14.83 2.17
CA PRO A 51 4.49 -14.36 0.84
C PRO A 51 3.54 -14.87 -0.25
N GLU A 52 3.08 -16.11 -0.13
CA GLU A 52 2.21 -16.73 -1.12
C GLU A 52 0.88 -16.00 -1.25
N GLY A 53 0.42 -15.37 -0.18
CA GLY A 53 -0.84 -14.62 -0.20
C GLY A 53 -0.84 -13.47 -1.20
N ALA A 54 0.33 -12.97 -1.56
CA ALA A 54 0.43 -11.90 -2.53
C ALA A 54 -0.03 -12.33 -3.92
N ASN A 55 0.06 -13.62 -4.23
CA ASN A 55 -0.36 -14.12 -5.54
C ASN A 55 -1.88 -14.06 -5.72
N ASP A 56 -2.61 -14.02 -4.62
CA ASP A 56 -4.07 -14.00 -4.64
C ASP A 56 -4.66 -12.58 -4.76
N ILE A 57 -3.81 -11.57 -4.83
CA ILE A 57 -4.26 -10.19 -4.98
C ILE A 57 -4.95 -10.03 -6.33
N SER A 58 -6.18 -9.50 -6.30
CA SER A 58 -6.94 -9.28 -7.52
C SER A 58 -6.28 -8.21 -8.39
N GLU A 59 -6.34 -8.40 -9.71
CA GLU A 59 -5.84 -7.41 -10.66
C GLU A 59 -6.79 -6.22 -10.82
N ASP A 60 -7.94 -6.26 -10.17
CA ASP A 60 -8.96 -5.21 -10.28
C ASP A 60 -8.63 -3.96 -9.47
N PHE A 61 -7.64 -4.02 -8.60
CA PHE A 61 -7.24 -2.84 -7.83
C PHE A 61 -6.52 -1.82 -8.71
N ASP A 62 -6.85 -0.56 -8.49
CA ASP A 62 -6.22 0.55 -9.21
C ASP A 62 -4.93 1.00 -8.55
N ILE A 63 -4.90 0.95 -7.22
CA ILE A 63 -3.75 1.42 -6.46
C ILE A 63 -3.65 0.62 -5.15
N ALA A 64 -2.44 0.35 -4.73
CA ALA A 64 -2.16 -0.31 -3.46
C ALA A 64 -1.36 0.62 -2.56
N PHE A 65 -1.78 0.71 -1.30
CA PHE A 65 -1.03 1.41 -0.26
C PHE A 65 -0.30 0.37 0.57
N ILE A 66 1.02 0.45 0.57
CA ILE A 66 1.87 -0.53 1.24
C ILE A 66 2.24 -0.01 2.62
N ALA A 67 1.68 -0.65 3.65
CA ALA A 67 2.03 -0.39 5.04
C ALA A 67 2.88 -1.52 5.62
N LEU A 68 3.43 -2.36 4.74
CA LEU A 68 4.34 -3.43 5.15
C LEU A 68 5.69 -2.85 5.54
N HIS A 69 6.29 -3.39 6.58
CA HIS A 69 7.63 -3.02 7.05
C HIS A 69 8.53 -4.24 7.00
N GLY A 70 9.83 -4.00 6.76
CA GLY A 70 10.81 -5.06 6.70
C GLY A 70 10.69 -5.91 5.45
N ARG A 71 11.00 -7.19 5.60
CA ARG A 71 11.01 -8.13 4.48
C ARG A 71 9.63 -8.22 3.85
N GLY A 72 9.60 -8.18 2.52
CA GLY A 72 8.37 -8.24 1.75
C GLY A 72 7.83 -6.87 1.36
N GLY A 73 7.96 -5.89 2.26
CA GLY A 73 7.46 -4.54 2.00
C GLY A 73 8.53 -3.54 1.61
N GLU A 74 9.79 -3.79 2.01
CA GLU A 74 10.88 -2.85 1.78
C GLU A 74 11.94 -3.36 0.81
N ASP A 75 11.91 -4.63 0.45
CA ASP A 75 12.92 -5.27 -0.38
C ASP A 75 12.53 -5.39 -1.85
N GLY A 76 11.37 -4.87 -2.23
CA GLY A 76 10.90 -4.91 -3.60
C GLY A 76 10.02 -6.10 -3.94
N PHE A 77 9.82 -7.04 -3.01
CA PHE A 77 9.04 -8.25 -3.24
C PHE A 77 7.60 -7.94 -3.64
N ILE A 78 6.89 -7.20 -2.79
CA ILE A 78 5.48 -6.90 -3.06
C ILE A 78 5.35 -5.95 -4.25
N GLN A 79 6.31 -5.05 -4.41
CA GLN A 79 6.29 -4.11 -5.51
C GLN A 79 6.36 -4.82 -6.87
N GLU A 80 7.21 -5.85 -6.98
CA GLU A 80 7.31 -6.62 -8.22
C GLU A 80 6.00 -7.34 -8.54
N ILE A 81 5.34 -7.88 -7.53
CA ILE A 81 4.06 -8.55 -7.74
C ILE A 81 3.00 -7.56 -8.21
N LEU A 82 2.93 -6.39 -7.58
CA LEU A 82 1.97 -5.37 -7.96
C LEU A 82 2.23 -4.86 -9.37
N GLU A 83 3.49 -4.70 -9.74
CA GLU A 83 3.86 -4.29 -11.09
C GLU A 83 3.44 -5.34 -12.13
N SER A 84 3.61 -6.62 -11.80
CA SER A 84 3.19 -7.69 -12.70
C SER A 84 1.67 -7.70 -12.91
N LYS A 85 0.93 -7.23 -11.93
CA LYS A 85 -0.53 -7.13 -12.00
C LYS A 85 -1.01 -5.77 -12.49
N ARG A 86 -0.09 -4.88 -12.85
CA ARG A 86 -0.38 -3.53 -13.33
C ARG A 86 -1.12 -2.67 -12.31
N ILE A 87 -0.81 -2.90 -11.04
CA ILE A 87 -1.37 -2.12 -9.94
C ILE A 87 -0.35 -1.06 -9.53
N SER A 88 -0.75 0.20 -9.57
CA SER A 88 0.08 1.29 -9.05
C SER A 88 0.18 1.15 -7.54
N TYR A 89 1.26 1.62 -6.94
CA TYR A 89 1.42 1.47 -5.51
C TYR A 89 2.14 2.67 -4.89
N THR A 90 1.91 2.86 -3.60
CA THR A 90 2.60 3.84 -2.78
C THR A 90 2.61 3.36 -1.33
N GLY A 91 3.48 3.90 -0.51
CA GLY A 91 3.59 3.53 0.89
C GLY A 91 4.52 4.45 1.63
N SER A 92 4.66 4.23 2.94
CA SER A 92 5.54 5.05 3.79
C SER A 92 6.99 4.98 3.31
N ASN A 93 7.40 3.87 2.71
CA ASN A 93 8.75 3.66 2.22
C ASN A 93 8.82 3.72 0.70
N SER A 94 7.87 4.35 0.06
CA SER A 94 7.82 4.45 -1.40
C SER A 94 9.07 5.08 -2.00
N LEU A 95 9.81 5.84 -1.21
CA LEU A 95 11.05 6.47 -1.66
C LEU A 95 12.12 5.46 -2.04
N ALA A 96 12.08 4.29 -1.42
CA ALA A 96 13.03 3.22 -1.71
C ALA A 96 12.59 2.37 -2.90
N CYS A 97 11.39 2.57 -3.40
CA CYS A 97 10.86 1.78 -4.49
C CYS A 97 11.44 2.24 -5.84
N LYS A 98 11.49 1.29 -6.77
CA LYS A 98 12.07 1.54 -8.09
C LYS A 98 11.26 2.51 -8.94
N THR A 99 9.98 2.65 -8.67
CA THR A 99 9.11 3.50 -9.45
C THR A 99 9.32 4.95 -9.08
N SER A 100 10.30 5.55 -9.71
CA SER A 100 10.58 6.96 -9.54
C SER A 100 9.45 7.84 -10.05
N LEU A 101 8.61 7.30 -10.93
CA LEU A 101 7.57 8.07 -11.59
C LEU A 101 6.60 8.71 -10.62
N ASN A 102 6.25 8.01 -9.55
CA ASN A 102 5.24 8.46 -8.61
C ASN A 102 5.82 8.88 -7.26
N LYS A 103 7.14 9.06 -7.20
CA LYS A 103 7.81 9.35 -5.94
C LYS A 103 7.31 10.64 -5.29
N ILE A 104 7.19 11.68 -6.07
CA ILE A 104 6.73 12.98 -5.59
C ILE A 104 5.23 12.91 -5.25
N GLU A 105 4.46 12.27 -6.10
CA GLU A 105 3.03 12.10 -5.89
C GLU A 105 2.74 11.26 -4.65
N ALA A 106 3.52 10.19 -4.45
CA ALA A 106 3.36 9.34 -3.28
C ALA A 106 3.58 10.11 -1.98
N LYS A 107 4.64 10.93 -1.93
CA LYS A 107 4.90 11.78 -0.78
C LYS A 107 3.75 12.74 -0.52
N LYS A 108 3.22 13.32 -1.57
CA LYS A 108 2.13 14.28 -1.47
C LYS A 108 0.88 13.61 -0.92
N ILE A 109 0.57 12.42 -1.41
CA ILE A 109 -0.59 11.65 -0.93
C ILE A 109 -0.44 11.33 0.55
N TRP A 110 0.72 10.83 0.98
CA TRP A 110 0.96 10.56 2.39
C TRP A 110 0.78 11.79 3.25
N ARG A 111 1.32 12.90 2.81
CA ARG A 111 1.23 14.17 3.54
C ARG A 111 -0.22 14.62 3.67
N ASP A 112 -1.00 14.47 2.61
CA ASP A 112 -2.39 14.90 2.61
C ASP A 112 -3.28 13.98 3.44
N LEU A 113 -2.91 12.71 3.62
CA LEU A 113 -3.65 11.76 4.43
C LEU A 113 -3.32 11.91 5.93
N PHE A 114 -2.12 12.31 6.25
CA PHE A 114 -1.62 12.45 7.60
C PHE A 114 -1.10 13.86 7.86
#